data_621788b259273e7ccd5eef2e318fdf45
#
_entry.id   621788b259273e7ccd5eef2e318fdf45
#
_cell.length_a   1.000
_cell.length_b   1.000
_cell.length_c   1.000
_cell.angle_alpha   90.00
_cell.angle_beta   90.00
_cell.angle_gamma   90.00
#
_symmetry.space_group_name_H-M   'P 1'
#
loop_
_entity.id
_entity.type
_entity.pdbx_description
1 polymer ?
#
loop_
_entity_poly.entity_id
_entity_poly.type
_entity_poly.pdbx_seq_one_letter_code
_entity_poly.pdbx_strand_id
1 'polypeptide(L)'
;ADKAEADWVYNYPYAALEEALANAVYHRGYDIREPIEVRVEKDMIEIVSFPGPDRSVTQEGLKRYKVSNRRYRNRRIGDILKELHLTEGRNTGFGKILRALEVNGSPKPEFETDEDHSYFISRLFVHEAFLKEEESERNQKGAEKESKKEPKKEPKESWIYYSEWKKIHQ
;
A
#
# COMPACT_ATOMS: atom_id res chain seq x y z
N ALA A 1 5.24 -30.84 25.13
CA ALA A 1 6.10 -30.45 24.00
C ALA A 1 5.39 -29.27 23.33
N ASP A 2 5.79 -28.05 23.70
CA ASP A 2 5.31 -26.82 23.06
C ASP A 2 5.80 -26.83 21.62
N LYS A 3 4.88 -26.97 20.68
CA LYS A 3 5.13 -26.60 19.29
C LYS A 3 5.18 -25.07 19.27
N ALA A 4 6.34 -24.49 19.07
CA ALA A 4 6.44 -23.10 18.69
C ALA A 4 5.72 -22.96 17.33
N GLU A 5 4.47 -22.54 17.35
CA GLU A 5 3.80 -22.04 16.14
C GLU A 5 4.56 -20.79 15.75
N ALA A 6 5.17 -20.82 14.56
CA ALA A 6 5.79 -19.63 14.01
C ALA A 6 4.65 -18.65 13.67
N ASP A 7 4.58 -17.55 14.39
CA ASP A 7 3.67 -16.46 14.07
C ASP A 7 4.11 -15.85 12.74
N TRP A 8 3.37 -16.19 11.68
CA TRP A 8 3.59 -15.63 10.36
C TRP A 8 3.02 -14.23 10.29
N VAL A 9 3.87 -13.25 10.09
CA VAL A 9 3.45 -11.87 9.81
C VAL A 9 3.79 -11.49 8.38
N TYR A 10 2.95 -10.66 7.77
CA TYR A 10 3.16 -10.11 6.44
C TYR A 10 3.69 -8.69 6.54
N ASN A 11 4.54 -8.27 5.61
CA ASN A 11 4.94 -6.87 5.49
C ASN A 11 3.71 -5.98 5.30
N TYR A 12 2.79 -6.40 4.44
CA TYR A 12 1.45 -5.80 4.26
C TYR A 12 0.43 -6.93 4.14
N PRO A 13 -0.62 -6.97 4.97
CA PRO A 13 -1.69 -7.97 4.83
C PRO A 13 -2.41 -7.82 3.49
N TYR A 14 -2.50 -8.90 2.72
CA TYR A 14 -3.16 -8.91 1.42
C TYR A 14 -4.57 -8.32 1.45
N ALA A 15 -5.39 -8.68 2.44
CA ALA A 15 -6.76 -8.19 2.57
C ALA A 15 -6.85 -6.67 2.78
N ALA A 16 -5.84 -6.05 3.41
CA ALA A 16 -5.79 -4.60 3.56
C ALA A 16 -5.43 -3.91 2.24
N LEU A 17 -4.45 -4.43 1.50
CA LEU A 17 -4.07 -3.93 0.18
C LEU A 17 -5.21 -4.08 -0.83
N GLU A 18 -5.81 -5.27 -0.90
CA GLU A 18 -6.93 -5.57 -1.78
C GLU A 18 -8.08 -4.58 -1.57
N GLU A 19 -8.50 -4.37 -0.32
CA GLU A 19 -9.59 -3.46 0.00
C GLU A 19 -9.23 -2.00 -0.30
N ALA A 20 -8.00 -1.56 0.00
CA ALA A 20 -7.57 -0.19 -0.31
C ALA A 20 -7.54 0.07 -1.83
N LEU A 21 -7.07 -0.89 -2.64
CA LEU A 21 -7.08 -0.81 -4.10
C LEU A 21 -8.50 -0.88 -4.67
N ALA A 22 -9.34 -1.80 -4.17
CA ALA A 22 -10.74 -1.91 -4.58
C ALA A 22 -11.49 -0.60 -4.30
N ASN A 23 -11.26 0.03 -3.15
CA ASN A 23 -11.83 1.33 -2.81
C ASN A 23 -11.36 2.43 -3.77
N ALA A 24 -10.06 2.47 -4.10
CA ALA A 24 -9.53 3.45 -5.06
C ALA A 24 -10.20 3.29 -6.43
N VAL A 25 -10.32 2.06 -6.95
CA VAL A 25 -11.02 1.76 -8.21
C VAL A 25 -12.50 2.11 -8.13
N TYR A 26 -13.16 1.78 -7.04
CA TYR A 26 -14.60 2.00 -6.86
C TYR A 26 -14.96 3.48 -6.81
N HIS A 27 -14.12 4.31 -6.19
CA HIS A 27 -14.41 5.72 -5.94
C HIS A 27 -13.74 6.70 -6.91
N ARG A 28 -12.84 6.23 -7.78
CA ARG A 28 -12.21 7.07 -8.80
C ARG A 28 -13.22 7.78 -9.68
N GLY A 29 -12.91 9.02 -10.10
CA GLY A 29 -13.58 9.71 -11.20
C GLY A 29 -13.04 9.21 -12.54
N TYR A 30 -13.90 8.56 -13.34
CA TYR A 30 -13.50 8.05 -14.66
C TYR A 30 -13.70 9.08 -15.79
N ASP A 31 -14.23 10.23 -15.45
CA ASP A 31 -14.37 11.42 -16.28
C ASP A 31 -13.16 12.35 -16.24
N ILE A 32 -12.22 12.09 -15.32
CA ILE A 32 -10.96 12.82 -15.18
C ILE A 32 -9.77 11.98 -15.65
N ARG A 33 -8.66 12.66 -16.02
CA ARG A 33 -7.48 11.99 -16.61
C ARG A 33 -6.54 11.39 -15.59
N GLU A 34 -6.56 11.89 -14.36
CA GLU A 34 -5.66 11.47 -13.30
C GLU A 34 -5.81 9.97 -13.00
N PRO A 35 -4.73 9.18 -13.12
CA PRO A 35 -4.78 7.75 -12.80
C PRO A 35 -4.84 7.53 -11.29
N ILE A 36 -5.17 6.31 -10.89
CA ILE A 36 -4.83 5.85 -9.54
C ILE A 36 -3.31 5.68 -9.49
N GLU A 37 -2.67 6.27 -8.49
CA GLU A 37 -1.24 6.12 -8.26
C GLU A 37 -1.01 5.19 -7.08
N VAL A 38 -0.09 4.26 -7.24
CA VAL A 38 0.40 3.40 -6.15
C VAL A 38 1.89 3.67 -6.00
N ARG A 39 2.27 4.23 -4.85
CA ARG A 39 3.65 4.53 -4.49
C ARG A 39 4.10 3.55 -3.44
N VAL A 40 5.17 2.83 -3.72
CA VAL A 40 5.78 1.88 -2.78
C VAL A 40 7.04 2.54 -2.24
N GLU A 41 6.96 2.96 -0.99
CA GLU A 41 8.06 3.54 -0.24
C GLU A 41 8.70 2.46 0.64
N LYS A 42 9.79 2.83 1.31
CA LYS A 42 10.53 1.89 2.16
C LYS A 42 9.68 1.36 3.32
N ASP A 43 8.87 2.22 3.92
CA ASP A 43 8.13 1.99 5.16
C ASP A 43 6.61 2.00 4.97
N MET A 44 6.12 2.34 3.77
CA MET A 44 4.69 2.40 3.49
C MET A 44 4.35 2.16 2.02
N ILE A 45 3.09 1.82 1.78
CA ILE A 45 2.44 1.88 0.48
C ILE A 45 1.39 2.99 0.53
N GLU A 46 1.48 3.93 -0.40
CA GLU A 46 0.51 5.00 -0.58
C GLU A 46 -0.30 4.76 -1.85
N ILE A 47 -1.62 4.80 -1.72
CA ILE A 47 -2.58 4.67 -2.83
C ILE A 47 -3.34 5.98 -2.93
N VAL A 48 -3.17 6.68 -4.06
CA VAL A 48 -3.80 7.97 -4.34
C VAL A 48 -4.86 7.79 -5.41
N SER A 49 -6.05 8.32 -5.18
CA SER A 49 -7.13 8.33 -6.16
C SER A 49 -7.77 9.71 -6.28
N PHE A 50 -8.32 10.00 -7.47
CA PHE A 50 -8.91 11.28 -7.85
C PHE A 50 -10.32 11.08 -8.40
N PRO A 51 -11.21 12.08 -8.14
CA PRO A 51 -11.13 13.07 -7.11
C PRO A 51 -11.26 12.43 -5.72
N GLY A 52 -11.19 13.26 -4.68
CA GLY A 52 -11.41 12.82 -3.30
C GLY A 52 -12.83 12.29 -3.04
N PRO A 53 -13.13 11.93 -1.79
CA PRO A 53 -14.42 11.37 -1.40
C PRO A 53 -15.55 12.41 -1.49
N ASP A 54 -16.78 11.99 -1.30
CA ASP A 54 -17.93 12.91 -1.19
C ASP A 54 -17.70 13.91 -0.04
N ARG A 55 -18.20 15.14 -0.21
CA ARG A 55 -18.04 16.24 0.77
C ARG A 55 -18.56 15.93 2.18
N SER A 56 -19.38 14.90 2.35
CA SER A 56 -19.81 14.44 3.68
C SER A 56 -18.72 13.66 4.44
N VAL A 57 -17.65 13.27 3.76
CA VAL A 57 -16.48 12.62 4.37
C VAL A 57 -15.52 13.70 4.85
N THR A 58 -15.40 13.89 6.13
CA THR A 58 -14.51 14.89 6.70
C THR A 58 -13.16 14.29 7.07
N GLN A 59 -12.10 15.10 7.06
CA GLN A 59 -10.78 14.68 7.52
C GLN A 59 -10.80 14.16 8.97
N GLU A 60 -11.62 14.76 9.84
CA GLU A 60 -11.82 14.30 11.20
C GLU A 60 -12.47 12.90 11.26
N GLY A 61 -13.46 12.65 10.37
CA GLY A 61 -14.07 11.33 10.22
C GLY A 61 -13.08 10.27 9.74
N LEU A 62 -12.19 10.62 8.82
CA LEU A 62 -11.12 9.75 8.34
C LEU A 62 -10.13 9.40 9.44
N LYS A 63 -9.66 10.39 10.22
CA LYS A 63 -8.78 10.16 11.37
C LYS A 63 -9.37 9.23 12.43
N ARG A 64 -10.69 9.26 12.59
CA ARG A 64 -11.42 8.38 13.52
C ARG A 64 -11.89 7.08 12.89
N TYR A 65 -11.63 6.85 11.61
CA TYR A 65 -12.15 5.71 10.82
C TYR A 65 -13.68 5.63 10.83
N LYS A 66 -14.36 6.77 11.01
CA LYS A 66 -15.82 6.88 11.07
C LYS A 66 -16.33 7.69 9.89
N VAL A 67 -16.66 7.00 8.82
CA VAL A 67 -17.24 7.59 7.63
C VAL A 67 -18.62 7.02 7.41
N SER A 68 -19.64 7.88 7.41
CA SER A 68 -21.06 7.47 7.29
C SER A 68 -21.59 7.60 5.87
N ASN A 69 -20.73 7.83 4.89
CA ASN A 69 -21.15 8.07 3.52
C ASN A 69 -21.54 6.77 2.81
N ARG A 70 -22.73 6.78 2.17
CA ARG A 70 -23.25 5.69 1.34
C ARG A 70 -23.36 6.08 -0.14
N ARG A 71 -22.71 7.16 -0.55
CA ARG A 71 -22.72 7.61 -1.93
C ARG A 71 -21.57 6.95 -2.68
N TYR A 72 -21.95 6.12 -3.64
CA TYR A 72 -21.03 5.39 -4.50
C TYR A 72 -21.00 6.04 -5.88
N ARG A 73 -19.81 6.47 -6.31
CA ARG A 73 -19.64 7.14 -7.61
C ARG A 73 -19.87 6.17 -8.77
N ASN A 74 -19.30 4.98 -8.68
CA ASN A 74 -19.28 4.03 -9.80
C ASN A 74 -20.04 2.74 -9.44
N ARG A 75 -21.37 2.78 -9.36
CA ARG A 75 -22.19 1.64 -8.94
C ARG A 75 -21.93 0.38 -9.77
N ARG A 76 -21.84 0.48 -11.09
CA ARG A 76 -21.56 -0.68 -11.97
C ARG A 76 -20.22 -1.32 -11.70
N ILE A 77 -19.18 -0.51 -11.43
CA ILE A 77 -17.86 -1.03 -11.02
C ILE A 77 -17.97 -1.72 -9.67
N GLY A 78 -18.73 -1.15 -8.74
CA GLY A 78 -19.01 -1.78 -7.45
C GLY A 78 -19.69 -3.13 -7.58
N ASP A 79 -20.64 -3.27 -8.50
CA ASP A 79 -21.31 -4.54 -8.79
C ASP A 79 -20.31 -5.57 -9.33
N ILE A 80 -19.45 -5.20 -10.27
CA ILE A 80 -18.40 -6.06 -10.81
C ILE A 80 -17.40 -6.47 -9.72
N LEU A 81 -16.91 -5.52 -8.91
CA LEU A 81 -15.99 -5.81 -7.82
C LEU A 81 -16.61 -6.78 -6.80
N LYS A 82 -17.91 -6.68 -6.57
CA LYS A 82 -18.65 -7.59 -5.70
C LYS A 82 -18.78 -8.98 -6.30
N GLU A 83 -19.10 -9.10 -7.59
CA GLU A 83 -19.13 -10.37 -8.31
C GLU A 83 -17.76 -11.07 -8.29
N LEU A 84 -16.68 -10.30 -8.35
CA LEU A 84 -15.31 -10.78 -8.24
C LEU A 84 -14.85 -11.05 -6.79
N HIS A 85 -15.74 -10.86 -5.81
CA HIS A 85 -15.45 -11.00 -4.37
C HIS A 85 -14.35 -10.07 -3.84
N LEU A 86 -14.04 -8.98 -4.55
CA LEU A 86 -13.04 -7.98 -4.16
C LEU A 86 -13.59 -6.94 -3.17
N THR A 87 -14.91 -6.82 -3.05
CA THR A 87 -15.58 -5.96 -2.07
C THR A 87 -16.91 -6.55 -1.62
N GLU A 88 -17.30 -6.30 -0.38
CA GLU A 88 -18.60 -6.71 0.15
C GLU A 88 -19.73 -5.70 -0.10
N GLY A 89 -19.41 -4.51 -0.57
CA GLY A 89 -20.36 -3.49 -1.00
C GLY A 89 -21.23 -2.86 0.10
N ARG A 90 -20.87 -2.99 1.39
CA ARG A 90 -21.68 -2.56 2.54
C ARG A 90 -20.99 -1.62 3.50
N ASN A 91 -20.18 -0.69 3.02
CA ASN A 91 -19.47 0.29 3.88
C ASN A 91 -18.58 -0.36 4.96
N THR A 92 -18.03 -1.53 4.66
CA THR A 92 -17.18 -2.31 5.55
C THR A 92 -15.68 -2.09 5.29
N GLY A 93 -15.33 -1.32 4.25
CA GLY A 93 -13.97 -1.18 3.74
C GLY A 93 -12.94 -0.77 4.79
N PHE A 94 -13.18 0.32 5.55
CA PHE A 94 -12.28 0.71 6.63
C PHE A 94 -12.17 -0.36 7.71
N GLY A 95 -13.30 -0.98 8.08
CA GLY A 95 -13.31 -2.06 9.06
C GLY A 95 -12.52 -3.29 8.61
N LYS A 96 -12.59 -3.65 7.32
CA LYS A 96 -11.81 -4.77 6.75
C LYS A 96 -10.31 -4.46 6.78
N ILE A 97 -9.91 -3.26 6.35
CA ILE A 97 -8.51 -2.81 6.40
C ILE A 97 -7.99 -2.84 7.84
N LEU A 98 -8.70 -2.18 8.77
CA LEU A 98 -8.29 -2.10 10.18
C LEU A 98 -8.14 -3.48 10.81
N ARG A 99 -9.11 -4.38 10.59
CA ARG A 99 -9.06 -5.74 11.12
C ARG A 99 -7.89 -6.54 10.55
N ALA A 100 -7.63 -6.44 9.24
CA ALA A 100 -6.52 -7.14 8.61
C ALA A 100 -5.16 -6.68 9.16
N LEU A 101 -5.00 -5.36 9.37
CA LEU A 101 -3.78 -4.80 9.97
C LEU A 101 -3.65 -5.18 11.45
N GLU A 102 -4.74 -5.15 12.21
CA GLU A 102 -4.76 -5.53 13.62
C GLU A 102 -4.36 -7.00 13.82
N VAL A 103 -4.95 -7.91 13.05
CA VAL A 103 -4.62 -9.35 13.08
C VAL A 103 -3.16 -9.61 12.73
N ASN A 104 -2.59 -8.82 11.81
CA ASN A 104 -1.19 -8.93 11.42
C ASN A 104 -0.24 -8.26 12.43
N GLY A 105 -0.72 -7.48 13.38
CA GLY A 105 0.12 -6.65 14.25
C GLY A 105 0.76 -5.45 13.56
N SER A 106 0.23 -5.05 12.40
CA SER A 106 0.72 -3.90 11.63
C SER A 106 0.29 -2.56 12.23
N PRO A 107 1.02 -1.46 11.94
CA PRO A 107 0.58 -0.11 12.31
C PRO A 107 -0.78 0.24 11.71
N LYS A 108 -1.48 1.16 12.35
CA LYS A 108 -2.76 1.66 11.85
C LYS A 108 -2.58 2.43 10.55
N PRO A 109 -3.52 2.32 9.60
CA PRO A 109 -3.44 3.04 8.35
C PRO A 109 -3.75 4.52 8.54
N GLU A 110 -3.35 5.35 7.59
CA GLU A 110 -3.77 6.75 7.50
C GLU A 110 -4.61 6.97 6.26
N PHE A 111 -5.64 7.81 6.41
CA PHE A 111 -6.50 8.25 5.31
C PHE A 111 -6.54 9.77 5.28
N GLU A 112 -6.38 10.34 4.10
CA GLU A 112 -6.27 11.77 3.91
C GLU A 112 -7.06 12.25 2.70
N THR A 113 -7.64 13.43 2.82
CA THR A 113 -8.19 14.23 1.72
C THR A 113 -7.99 15.70 2.06
N ASP A 114 -8.02 16.58 1.07
CA ASP A 114 -7.99 18.03 1.25
C ASP A 114 -9.40 18.61 1.48
N GLU A 115 -9.48 19.91 1.77
CA GLU A 115 -10.74 20.64 1.98
C GLU A 115 -11.61 20.66 0.72
N ASP A 116 -10.99 20.66 -0.45
CA ASP A 116 -11.67 20.66 -1.75
C ASP A 116 -12.08 19.27 -2.22
N HIS A 117 -11.69 18.23 -1.48
CA HIS A 117 -11.90 16.83 -1.85
C HIS A 117 -11.36 16.49 -3.24
N SER A 118 -10.18 17.04 -3.57
CA SER A 118 -9.55 16.87 -4.87
C SER A 118 -8.85 15.53 -5.01
N TYR A 119 -8.41 14.91 -3.92
CA TYR A 119 -7.77 13.60 -3.87
C TYR A 119 -8.19 12.81 -2.63
N PHE A 120 -7.90 11.52 -2.67
CA PHE A 120 -7.97 10.63 -1.51
C PHE A 120 -6.71 9.77 -1.45
N ILE A 121 -6.09 9.74 -0.28
CA ILE A 121 -4.89 8.96 -0.01
C ILE A 121 -5.18 7.90 1.05
N SER A 122 -4.75 6.66 0.78
CA SER A 122 -4.67 5.58 1.75
C SER A 122 -3.20 5.22 1.96
N ARG A 123 -2.68 5.32 3.19
CA ARG A 123 -1.34 4.90 3.57
C ARG A 123 -1.40 3.66 4.44
N LEU A 124 -0.74 2.61 3.99
CA LEU A 124 -0.54 1.38 4.74
C LEU A 124 0.94 1.29 5.09
N PHE A 125 1.24 1.15 6.38
CA PHE A 125 2.62 1.08 6.88
C PHE A 125 3.09 -0.36 6.95
N VAL A 126 4.37 -0.57 6.66
CA VAL A 126 5.00 -1.88 6.76
C VAL A 126 5.00 -2.38 8.21
N HIS A 127 4.87 -3.69 8.40
CA HIS A 127 4.97 -4.27 9.72
C HIS A 127 6.40 -4.06 10.31
N GLU A 128 6.50 -3.68 11.58
CA GLU A 128 7.75 -3.28 12.24
C GLU A 128 8.86 -4.34 12.18
N ALA A 129 8.52 -5.62 12.12
CA ALA A 129 9.50 -6.71 12.01
C ALA A 129 10.39 -6.54 10.77
N PHE A 130 9.82 -6.09 9.64
CA PHE A 130 10.57 -5.93 8.39
C PHE A 130 11.47 -4.69 8.38
N LEU A 131 11.12 -3.63 9.13
CA LEU A 131 12.02 -2.47 9.32
C LEU A 131 13.26 -2.84 10.11
N LYS A 132 13.11 -3.66 11.16
CA LYS A 132 14.21 -4.11 12.01
C LYS A 132 15.17 -5.06 11.29
N GLU A 133 14.67 -5.93 10.43
CA GLU A 133 15.49 -6.81 9.59
C GLU A 133 16.39 -6.00 8.65
N GLU A 134 15.85 -5.01 7.95
CA GLU A 134 16.65 -4.16 7.08
C GLU A 134 17.73 -3.36 7.81
N GLU A 135 17.43 -2.86 9.01
CA GLU A 135 18.42 -2.16 9.84
C GLU A 135 19.55 -3.09 10.29
N SER A 136 19.22 -4.32 10.69
CA SER A 136 20.22 -5.32 11.08
C SER A 136 21.10 -5.75 9.90
N GLU A 137 20.53 -5.94 8.71
CA GLU A 137 21.29 -6.23 7.50
C GLU A 137 22.19 -5.07 7.05
N ARG A 138 21.74 -3.83 7.19
CA ARG A 138 22.56 -2.64 6.91
C ARG A 138 23.75 -2.55 7.85
N ASN A 139 23.53 -2.79 9.15
CA ASN A 139 24.58 -2.75 10.15
C ASN A 139 25.62 -3.86 9.90
N GLN A 140 25.20 -5.07 9.51
CA GLN A 140 26.11 -6.16 9.16
C GLN A 140 26.92 -5.84 7.89
N LYS A 141 26.26 -5.35 6.82
CA LYS A 141 26.95 -4.93 5.58
C LYS A 141 27.85 -3.71 5.78
N GLY A 142 27.53 -2.84 6.73
CA GLY A 142 28.37 -1.70 7.14
C GLY A 142 29.64 -2.18 7.84
N ALA A 143 29.52 -3.11 8.80
CA ALA A 143 30.64 -3.70 9.52
C ALA A 143 31.56 -4.51 8.60
N GLU A 144 31.03 -5.27 7.63
CA GLU A 144 31.82 -5.99 6.63
C GLU A 144 32.57 -5.06 5.65
N LYS A 145 32.01 -3.88 5.33
CA LYS A 145 32.70 -2.90 4.48
C LYS A 145 33.81 -2.15 5.20
N GLU A 146 33.73 -1.96 6.50
CA GLU A 146 34.82 -1.38 7.28
C GLU A 146 35.97 -2.36 7.48
N SER A 147 35.70 -3.66 7.53
CA SER A 147 36.74 -4.71 7.67
C SER A 147 37.47 -5.03 6.36
N LYS A 148 36.97 -4.57 5.19
CA LYS A 148 37.58 -4.80 3.88
C LYS A 148 37.96 -3.48 3.17
N LYS A 149 38.76 -2.63 3.85
CA LYS A 149 39.50 -1.57 3.14
C LYS A 149 40.77 -2.15 2.55
N GLU A 150 40.67 -2.68 1.33
CA GLU A 150 41.77 -2.84 0.37
C GLU A 150 41.40 -2.09 -0.96
N PRO A 151 42.41 -1.71 -1.79
CA PRO A 151 42.32 -0.49 -2.61
C PRO A 151 41.47 -0.63 -3.87
N LYS A 152 40.95 0.51 -4.32
CA LYS A 152 40.11 0.77 -5.50
C LYS A 152 40.44 -0.09 -6.71
N LYS A 153 39.46 -0.85 -7.18
CA LYS A 153 39.30 -1.21 -8.59
C LYS A 153 38.00 -0.60 -9.11
N GLU A 154 38.09 -0.04 -10.32
CA GLU A 154 37.05 0.70 -11.04
C GLU A 154 35.76 -0.09 -11.23
N PRO A 155 34.59 0.58 -11.36
CA PRO A 155 33.31 -0.10 -11.49
C PRO A 155 33.18 -0.69 -12.90
N LYS A 156 32.99 -2.00 -12.98
CA LYS A 156 32.51 -2.66 -14.18
C LYS A 156 30.97 -2.50 -14.27
N GLU A 157 30.59 -1.95 -15.38
CA GLU A 157 29.27 -1.56 -15.86
C GLU A 157 28.12 -2.54 -15.61
N SER A 158 27.05 -2.03 -15.01
CA SER A 158 25.75 -2.70 -14.86
C SER A 158 24.81 -2.45 -16.04
N TRP A 159 25.35 -2.44 -17.28
CA TRP A 159 24.57 -2.17 -18.50
C TRP A 159 24.04 -3.41 -19.22
N ILE A 160 24.25 -4.61 -18.69
CA ILE A 160 23.92 -5.86 -19.36
C ILE A 160 22.41 -6.16 -19.36
N TYR A 161 21.66 -5.71 -18.40
CA TYR A 161 20.21 -6.03 -18.32
C TYR A 161 19.33 -5.23 -19.27
N TYR A 162 19.75 -4.06 -19.72
CA TYR A 162 18.93 -3.23 -20.63
C TYR A 162 19.10 -3.62 -22.10
N SER A 163 20.20 -4.21 -22.47
CA SER A 163 20.49 -4.64 -23.86
C SER A 163 19.82 -5.97 -24.23
N GLU A 164 19.59 -6.86 -23.27
CA GLU A 164 18.89 -8.13 -23.52
C GLU A 164 17.38 -7.98 -23.61
N TRP A 165 16.78 -7.04 -22.86
CA TRP A 165 15.35 -6.77 -22.94
C TRP A 165 14.89 -6.25 -24.30
N LYS A 166 15.73 -5.49 -25.00
CA LYS A 166 15.44 -4.98 -26.35
C LYS A 166 15.47 -6.04 -27.45
N LYS A 167 16.11 -7.18 -27.23
CA LYS A 167 16.20 -8.26 -28.24
C LYS A 167 15.00 -9.20 -28.24
N ILE A 168 14.14 -9.14 -27.21
CA ILE A 168 13.00 -10.04 -27.06
C ILE A 168 11.69 -9.40 -27.57
N HIS A 169 11.68 -8.07 -27.83
CA HIS A 169 10.47 -7.32 -28.17
C HIS A 169 10.59 -6.50 -29.46
N GLN A 170 11.36 -7.00 -30.44
CA GLN A 170 11.29 -6.57 -31.85
C GLN A 170 10.66 -7.62 -32.74
#